data_4fb61e665d40422dd4690d8c10007899
#
_entry.id   4fb61e665d40422dd4690d8c10007899
#
_cell.length_a   1.000
_cell.length_b   1.000
_cell.length_c   1.000
_cell.angle_alpha   90.00
_cell.angle_beta   90.00
_cell.angle_gamma   90.00
#
_symmetry.space_group_name_H-M   'P 1'
#
loop_
_entity.id
_entity.type
_entity.pdbx_description
1 polymer ?
#
loop_
_entity_poly.entity_id
_entity_poly.type
_entity_poly.pdbx_seq_one_letter_code
_entity_poly.pdbx_strand_id
1 'polypeptide(L)'
;MSVIMYRLKKNGRVAVILPDGFLFGTDNAKVSIKKKLFSEFNLHTVIRMPHSVFAPYTSITTNILFFDRTEPTKETWFYRLDMPDGYKNFSKTKPMELNHFAPAMDWWNNREEINIDGFDKAKKYTVQELVERNYNIDLCGYPHEEEEILPPKELIQQYQEKRASLNADIDRILGQITDILEISLTEEE
;
A
#
# COMPACT_ATOMS: atom_id res chain seq x y z
N MET A 1 13.68 -6.84 12.12
CA MET A 1 14.29 -5.54 12.51
C MET A 1 15.36 -5.69 13.59
N SER A 2 15.05 -6.15 14.80
CA SER A 2 16.01 -6.19 15.93
C SER A 2 17.35 -6.89 15.59
N VAL A 3 17.31 -8.02 14.90
CA VAL A 3 18.54 -8.74 14.49
C VAL A 3 19.37 -7.92 13.49
N ILE A 4 18.73 -7.25 12.52
CA ILE A 4 19.41 -6.39 11.55
C ILE A 4 20.11 -5.23 12.28
N MET A 5 19.37 -4.54 13.15
CA MET A 5 19.90 -3.43 13.94
C MET A 5 21.07 -3.86 14.85
N TYR A 6 20.97 -5.05 15.46
CA TYR A 6 22.06 -5.61 16.28
C TYR A 6 23.31 -5.92 15.47
N ARG A 7 23.16 -6.48 14.25
CA ARG A 7 24.27 -6.89 13.39
C ARG A 7 24.90 -5.74 12.61
N LEU A 8 24.22 -4.63 12.46
CA LEU A 8 24.69 -3.50 11.67
C LEU A 8 25.90 -2.84 12.31
N LYS A 9 27.02 -2.81 11.59
CA LYS A 9 28.24 -2.13 12.01
C LYS A 9 28.09 -0.62 11.94
N LYS A 10 28.98 0.12 12.61
CA LYS A 10 29.08 1.57 12.49
C LYS A 10 29.25 1.96 11.01
N ASN A 11 28.56 2.98 10.57
CA ASN A 11 28.48 3.44 9.16
C ASN A 11 27.91 2.39 8.17
N GLY A 12 27.36 1.28 8.68
CA GLY A 12 26.67 0.30 7.85
C GLY A 12 25.34 0.85 7.33
N ARG A 13 24.95 0.40 6.14
CA ARG A 13 23.68 0.80 5.48
C ARG A 13 22.77 -0.41 5.31
N VAL A 14 21.47 -0.17 5.38
CA VAL A 14 20.42 -1.19 5.24
C VAL A 14 19.35 -0.70 4.30
N ALA A 15 18.88 -1.60 3.45
CA ALA A 15 17.59 -1.53 2.80
C ALA A 15 16.82 -2.78 3.20
N VAL A 16 15.64 -2.62 3.79
CA VAL A 16 14.81 -3.74 4.25
C VAL A 16 13.38 -3.57 3.80
N ILE A 17 12.80 -4.65 3.28
CA ILE A 17 11.39 -4.68 2.87
C ILE A 17 10.54 -5.14 4.07
N LEU A 18 9.54 -4.35 4.41
CA LEU A 18 8.60 -4.63 5.50
C LEU A 18 7.16 -4.39 5.04
N PRO A 19 6.20 -5.18 5.56
CA PRO A 19 4.79 -4.95 5.28
C PRO A 19 4.26 -3.69 5.99
N ASP A 20 3.17 -3.13 5.47
CA ASP A 20 2.50 -1.95 6.03
C ASP A 20 2.19 -2.09 7.52
N GLY A 21 1.87 -3.29 7.98
CA GLY A 21 1.61 -3.57 9.39
C GLY A 21 2.74 -3.20 10.35
N PHE A 22 3.98 -3.04 9.85
CA PHE A 22 5.07 -2.47 10.63
C PHE A 22 4.96 -0.94 10.74
N LEU A 23 4.53 -0.27 9.70
CA LEU A 23 4.48 1.19 9.63
C LEU A 23 3.40 1.76 10.54
N PHE A 24 2.16 1.31 10.36
CA PHE A 24 1.02 1.79 11.16
C PHE A 24 0.90 1.13 12.54
N GLY A 25 1.57 -0.02 12.78
CA GLY A 25 1.47 -0.72 14.05
C GLY A 25 1.91 0.13 15.23
N THR A 26 1.00 0.32 16.19
CA THR A 26 1.21 1.10 17.43
C THR A 26 1.25 0.22 18.68
N ASP A 27 1.37 -1.09 18.50
CA ASP A 27 1.63 -1.99 19.64
C ASP A 27 3.01 -1.75 20.27
N ASN A 28 3.13 -2.04 21.55
CA ASN A 28 4.33 -1.75 22.35
C ASN A 28 5.62 -2.30 21.72
N ALA A 29 5.56 -3.48 21.10
CA ALA A 29 6.74 -4.10 20.51
C ALA A 29 7.22 -3.31 19.27
N LYS A 30 6.30 -2.96 18.35
CA LYS A 30 6.64 -2.19 17.15
C LYS A 30 7.07 -0.77 17.48
N VAL A 31 6.37 -0.12 18.43
CA VAL A 31 6.76 1.23 18.91
C VAL A 31 8.15 1.21 19.52
N SER A 32 8.48 0.21 20.35
CA SER A 32 9.81 0.07 20.93
C SER A 32 10.92 -0.10 19.88
N ILE A 33 10.66 -0.89 18.83
CA ILE A 33 11.60 -1.06 17.72
C ILE A 33 11.78 0.26 16.94
N LYS A 34 10.70 1.00 16.68
CA LYS A 34 10.77 2.29 15.96
C LYS A 34 11.46 3.35 16.82
N LYS A 35 11.20 3.41 18.13
CA LYS A 35 11.96 4.27 19.06
C LYS A 35 13.46 4.01 18.97
N LYS A 36 13.85 2.76 19.03
CA LYS A 36 15.26 2.36 18.92
C LYS A 36 15.83 2.72 17.53
N LEU A 37 15.05 2.50 16.46
CA LEU A 37 15.44 2.86 15.10
C LEU A 37 15.73 4.36 15.00
N PHE A 38 14.88 5.21 15.56
CA PHE A 38 15.06 6.66 15.49
C PHE A 38 16.19 7.18 16.39
N SER A 39 16.41 6.55 17.55
CA SER A 39 17.42 7.02 18.51
C SER A 39 18.84 6.55 18.24
N GLU A 40 19.02 5.40 17.58
CA GLU A 40 20.35 4.82 17.36
C GLU A 40 20.76 4.75 15.87
N PHE A 41 19.81 5.00 14.95
CA PHE A 41 20.03 4.89 13.51
C PHE A 41 19.40 6.08 12.80
N ASN A 42 19.88 6.36 11.61
CA ASN A 42 19.33 7.37 10.72
C ASN A 42 18.38 6.71 9.70
N LEU A 43 17.07 6.68 10.01
CA LEU A 43 16.05 6.31 9.03
C LEU A 43 15.83 7.49 8.08
N HIS A 44 16.52 7.50 6.96
CA HIS A 44 16.50 8.65 6.06
C HIS A 44 15.48 8.56 4.92
N THR A 45 14.97 7.36 4.60
CA THR A 45 14.00 7.21 3.50
C THR A 45 13.12 5.98 3.68
N VAL A 46 11.84 6.15 3.40
CA VAL A 46 10.86 5.07 3.26
C VAL A 46 10.22 5.17 1.89
N ILE A 47 10.28 4.09 1.10
CA ILE A 47 9.59 4.01 -0.20
C ILE A 47 8.44 3.03 -0.05
N ARG A 48 7.21 3.51 -0.23
CA ARG A 48 6.02 2.68 -0.34
C ARG A 48 5.95 2.08 -1.73
N MET A 49 5.86 0.77 -1.80
CA MET A 49 5.74 0.06 -3.08
C MET A 49 4.28 -0.10 -3.50
N PRO A 50 3.99 -0.26 -4.79
CA PRO A 50 2.66 -0.62 -5.27
C PRO A 50 2.17 -1.92 -4.63
N HIS A 51 0.87 -2.13 -4.62
CA HIS A 51 0.32 -3.41 -4.19
C HIS A 51 0.70 -4.54 -5.17
N SER A 52 0.50 -5.79 -4.76
CA SER A 52 0.76 -6.99 -5.58
C SER A 52 2.20 -7.22 -6.08
N VAL A 53 3.19 -6.46 -5.59
CA VAL A 53 4.61 -6.64 -5.98
C VAL A 53 5.10 -8.08 -5.77
N PHE A 54 4.60 -8.76 -4.74
CA PHE A 54 4.93 -10.14 -4.43
C PHE A 54 3.88 -11.16 -4.89
N ALA A 55 3.03 -10.79 -5.85
CA ALA A 55 2.09 -11.74 -6.45
C ALA A 55 2.86 -12.89 -7.16
N PRO A 56 2.35 -14.14 -7.12
CA PRO A 56 1.07 -14.58 -6.56
C PRO A 56 1.11 -14.91 -5.05
N TYR A 57 2.23 -14.75 -4.38
CA TYR A 57 2.43 -15.20 -3.00
C TYR A 57 1.66 -14.37 -1.98
N THR A 58 1.60 -13.06 -2.18
CA THR A 58 0.84 -12.13 -1.32
C THR A 58 0.46 -10.87 -2.09
N SER A 59 -0.67 -10.27 -1.70
CA SER A 59 -1.13 -8.96 -2.16
C SER A 59 -0.80 -7.83 -1.17
N ILE A 60 -0.16 -8.17 -0.04
CA ILE A 60 0.14 -7.19 1.01
C ILE A 60 1.05 -6.09 0.45
N THR A 61 0.69 -4.84 0.67
CA THR A 61 1.53 -3.69 0.36
C THR A 61 2.77 -3.71 1.26
N THR A 62 3.90 -3.44 0.66
CA THR A 62 5.19 -3.47 1.33
C THR A 62 5.92 -2.15 1.15
N ASN A 63 6.89 -1.90 2.02
CA ASN A 63 7.67 -0.69 2.02
C ASN A 63 9.16 -1.04 2.12
N ILE A 64 10.01 -0.24 1.47
CA ILE A 64 11.46 -0.35 1.61
C ILE A 64 11.90 0.74 2.58
N LEU A 65 12.49 0.35 3.70
CA LEU A 65 13.09 1.26 4.66
C LEU A 65 14.59 1.31 4.43
N PHE A 66 15.11 2.51 4.26
CA PHE A 66 16.54 2.77 4.11
C PHE A 66 17.05 3.49 5.35
N PHE A 67 17.98 2.88 6.03
CA PHE A 67 18.61 3.47 7.21
C PHE A 67 20.07 3.09 7.33
N ASP A 68 20.80 3.87 8.09
CA ASP A 68 22.22 3.62 8.38
C ASP A 68 22.52 3.78 9.88
N ARG A 69 23.73 3.41 10.27
CA ARG A 69 24.20 3.55 11.64
C ARG A 69 25.27 4.65 11.74
N THR A 70 24.89 5.87 11.40
CA THR A 70 25.75 7.07 11.48
C THR A 70 25.39 7.96 12.65
N GLU A 71 24.12 8.37 12.71
CA GLU A 71 23.58 9.31 13.71
C GLU A 71 22.09 8.97 13.98
N PRO A 72 21.49 9.52 15.04
CA PRO A 72 20.05 9.45 15.26
C PRO A 72 19.26 10.10 14.11
N THR A 73 18.06 9.59 13.85
CA THR A 73 17.15 10.16 12.85
C THR A 73 16.77 11.60 13.23
N LYS A 74 16.95 12.53 12.30
CA LYS A 74 16.49 13.92 12.41
C LYS A 74 15.24 14.16 11.58
N GLU A 75 15.26 13.66 10.35
CA GLU A 75 14.19 13.77 9.39
C GLU A 75 14.16 12.53 8.49
N THR A 76 12.99 12.18 7.97
CA THR A 76 12.78 11.02 7.10
C THR A 76 11.98 11.44 5.89
N TRP A 77 12.44 11.06 4.72
CA TRP A 77 11.71 11.18 3.48
C TRP A 77 10.77 9.99 3.27
N PHE A 78 9.55 10.26 2.89
CA PHE A 78 8.58 9.27 2.45
C PHE A 78 8.28 9.49 0.98
N TYR A 79 8.26 8.42 0.22
CA TYR A 79 7.95 8.43 -1.20
C TYR A 79 7.03 7.29 -1.56
N ARG A 80 5.96 7.57 -2.33
CA ARG A 80 5.07 6.55 -2.88
C ARG A 80 5.46 6.25 -4.32
N LEU A 81 5.81 5.00 -4.59
CA LEU A 81 5.97 4.49 -5.94
C LEU A 81 4.60 4.03 -6.43
N ASP A 82 4.06 4.73 -7.41
CA ASP A 82 2.75 4.41 -7.98
C ASP A 82 2.84 3.20 -8.91
N MET A 83 1.68 2.59 -9.19
CA MET A 83 1.58 1.51 -10.16
C MET A 83 1.97 2.05 -11.55
N PRO A 84 2.77 1.33 -12.36
CA PRO A 84 3.11 1.76 -13.70
C PRO A 84 1.87 1.89 -14.59
N ASP A 85 1.91 2.81 -15.55
CA ASP A 85 0.83 3.01 -16.49
C ASP A 85 0.47 1.72 -17.23
N GLY A 86 -0.83 1.45 -17.36
CA GLY A 86 -1.32 0.21 -17.98
C GLY A 86 -1.23 -1.05 -17.12
N TYR A 87 -0.76 -0.94 -15.87
CA TYR A 87 -0.76 -2.04 -14.90
C TYR A 87 -1.88 -1.87 -13.89
N LYS A 88 -2.81 -2.82 -13.87
CA LYS A 88 -3.82 -2.90 -12.81
C LYS A 88 -3.26 -3.60 -11.57
N ASN A 89 -2.45 -4.64 -11.78
CA ASN A 89 -1.77 -5.42 -10.75
C ASN A 89 -0.50 -6.04 -11.33
N PHE A 90 0.50 -6.29 -10.49
CA PHE A 90 1.58 -7.22 -10.82
C PHE A 90 1.09 -8.66 -10.70
N SER A 91 1.72 -9.56 -11.45
CA SER A 91 1.36 -11.00 -11.47
C SER A 91 2.59 -11.83 -11.81
N LYS A 92 2.45 -13.15 -11.77
CA LYS A 92 3.52 -14.06 -12.19
C LYS A 92 3.98 -13.83 -13.64
N THR A 93 3.05 -13.45 -14.53
CA THR A 93 3.32 -13.20 -15.96
C THR A 93 3.71 -11.75 -16.25
N LYS A 94 3.43 -10.84 -15.34
CA LYS A 94 3.82 -9.42 -15.40
C LYS A 94 4.44 -9.02 -14.05
N PRO A 95 5.64 -9.48 -13.72
CA PRO A 95 6.28 -9.17 -12.45
C PRO A 95 6.74 -7.71 -12.40
N MET A 96 7.05 -7.24 -11.19
CA MET A 96 7.75 -5.98 -11.04
C MET A 96 9.20 -6.12 -11.55
N GLU A 97 9.64 -5.18 -12.36
CA GLU A 97 10.96 -5.12 -12.95
C GLU A 97 11.73 -3.89 -12.46
N LEU A 98 13.05 -3.87 -12.67
CA LEU A 98 13.91 -2.78 -12.21
C LEU A 98 13.54 -1.42 -12.84
N ASN A 99 13.11 -1.40 -14.09
CA ASN A 99 12.68 -0.20 -14.80
C ASN A 99 11.48 0.49 -14.13
N HIS A 100 10.63 -0.25 -13.42
CA HIS A 100 9.51 0.32 -12.67
C HIS A 100 9.96 1.18 -11.47
N PHE A 101 11.22 1.05 -11.05
CA PHE A 101 11.81 1.91 -10.03
C PHE A 101 12.37 3.24 -10.57
N ALA A 102 12.39 3.45 -11.90
CA ALA A 102 12.96 4.65 -12.50
C ALA A 102 12.41 5.95 -11.84
N PRO A 103 11.08 6.12 -11.63
CA PRO A 103 10.58 7.33 -10.97
C PRO A 103 11.12 7.55 -9.56
N ALA A 104 11.32 6.46 -8.80
CA ALA A 104 11.89 6.55 -7.46
C ALA A 104 13.40 6.84 -7.49
N MET A 105 14.13 6.32 -8.48
CA MET A 105 15.56 6.59 -8.68
C MET A 105 15.80 8.05 -9.08
N ASP A 106 14.97 8.57 -9.98
CA ASP A 106 15.05 9.97 -10.43
C ASP A 106 14.77 10.91 -9.27
N TRP A 107 13.70 10.65 -8.52
CA TRP A 107 13.39 11.41 -7.33
C TRP A 107 14.49 11.30 -6.26
N TRP A 108 15.11 10.14 -6.07
CA TRP A 108 16.18 9.94 -5.09
C TRP A 108 17.36 10.87 -5.29
N ASN A 109 17.70 11.16 -6.53
CA ASN A 109 18.82 12.03 -6.89
C ASN A 109 18.50 13.53 -6.71
N ASN A 110 17.20 13.89 -6.78
CA ASN A 110 16.71 15.27 -6.59
C ASN A 110 15.44 15.25 -5.76
N ARG A 111 15.59 15.06 -4.44
CA ARG A 111 14.47 14.90 -3.52
C ARG A 111 13.72 16.20 -3.33
N GLU A 112 12.47 16.20 -3.71
CA GLU A 112 11.52 17.30 -3.52
C GLU A 112 10.20 16.74 -2.99
N GLU A 113 9.43 17.61 -2.32
CA GLU A 113 8.08 17.28 -1.91
C GLU A 113 7.16 17.30 -3.12
N ILE A 114 6.33 16.27 -3.27
CA ILE A 114 5.40 16.11 -4.39
C ILE A 114 4.02 15.87 -3.80
N ASN A 115 3.08 16.75 -4.18
CA ASN A 115 1.68 16.58 -3.87
C ASN A 115 0.90 16.39 -5.18
N ILE A 116 0.01 15.41 -5.23
CA ILE A 116 -0.85 15.11 -6.37
C ILE A 116 -2.29 15.09 -5.87
N ASP A 117 -3.14 15.95 -6.40
CA ASP A 117 -4.57 16.05 -6.09
C ASP A 117 -4.87 16.15 -4.58
N GLY A 118 -4.01 16.88 -3.84
CA GLY A 118 -4.15 17.05 -2.40
C GLY A 118 -3.53 15.93 -1.54
N PHE A 119 -2.96 14.90 -2.16
CA PHE A 119 -2.31 13.80 -1.46
C PHE A 119 -0.79 13.85 -1.62
N ASP A 120 -0.08 13.71 -0.49
CA ASP A 120 1.38 13.69 -0.49
C ASP A 120 1.88 12.39 -1.16
N LYS A 121 2.57 12.54 -2.30
CA LYS A 121 3.30 11.45 -2.96
C LYS A 121 4.71 11.33 -2.41
N ALA A 122 5.38 12.47 -2.20
CA ALA A 122 6.68 12.55 -1.57
C ALA A 122 6.68 13.68 -0.55
N LYS A 123 7.12 13.41 0.68
CA LYS A 123 7.19 14.42 1.72
C LYS A 123 8.24 14.08 2.76
N LYS A 124 8.83 15.11 3.32
CA LYS A 124 9.79 15.02 4.40
C LYS A 124 9.11 15.31 5.74
N TYR A 125 9.39 14.49 6.73
CA TYR A 125 8.90 14.65 8.09
C TYR A 125 10.05 14.68 9.09
N THR A 126 9.96 15.56 10.07
CA THR A 126 10.89 15.58 11.19
C THR A 126 10.62 14.45 12.16
N VAL A 127 11.63 14.03 12.92
CA VAL A 127 11.44 13.01 13.95
C VAL A 127 10.39 13.41 15.00
N GLN A 128 10.25 14.70 15.29
CA GLN A 128 9.25 15.21 16.23
C GLN A 128 7.82 14.95 15.75
N GLU A 129 7.52 15.26 14.50
CA GLU A 129 6.22 14.95 13.88
C GLU A 129 5.92 13.45 13.92
N LEU A 130 6.94 12.60 13.68
CA LEU A 130 6.78 11.14 13.73
C LEU A 130 6.54 10.63 15.16
N VAL A 131 7.17 11.25 16.17
CA VAL A 131 6.95 10.93 17.59
C VAL A 131 5.56 11.35 18.05
N GLU A 132 5.08 12.56 17.67
CA GLU A 132 3.73 13.04 17.97
C GLU A 132 2.64 12.11 17.42
N ARG A 133 2.89 11.45 16.31
CA ARG A 133 2.04 10.41 15.71
C ARG A 133 2.17 9.03 16.40
N ASN A 134 2.76 8.97 17.59
CA ASN A 134 3.05 7.73 18.31
C ASN A 134 3.84 6.72 17.46
N TYR A 135 4.83 7.20 16.73
CA TYR A 135 5.65 6.39 15.82
C TYR A 135 4.85 5.68 14.72
N ASN A 136 3.66 6.17 14.40
CA ASN A 136 2.97 5.77 13.19
C ASN A 136 3.66 6.43 12.00
N ILE A 137 4.36 5.62 11.20
CA ILE A 137 5.11 6.04 10.01
C ILE A 137 4.43 5.60 8.72
N ASP A 138 3.13 5.36 8.78
CA ASP A 138 2.29 5.11 7.62
C ASP A 138 1.91 6.44 6.98
N LEU A 139 2.74 6.90 6.07
CA LEU A 139 2.69 8.21 5.43
C LEU A 139 2.80 8.07 3.91
N CYS A 140 2.36 9.08 3.18
CA CYS A 140 2.33 9.08 1.72
C CYS A 140 1.63 7.83 1.17
N GLY A 141 0.50 7.46 1.78
CA GLY A 141 -0.36 6.36 1.34
C GLY A 141 -1.03 6.64 -0.01
N TYR A 142 -1.59 5.61 -0.61
CA TYR A 142 -2.44 5.79 -1.77
C TYR A 142 -3.67 6.63 -1.38
N PRO A 143 -4.13 7.53 -2.27
CA PRO A 143 -5.40 8.20 -2.06
C PRO A 143 -6.49 7.16 -1.81
N HIS A 144 -7.20 7.31 -0.73
CA HIS A 144 -8.45 6.59 -0.52
C HIS A 144 -9.56 7.57 -0.89
N GLU A 145 -10.39 7.21 -1.85
CA GLU A 145 -11.69 7.85 -1.95
C GLU A 145 -12.41 7.53 -0.63
N GLU A 146 -12.69 8.56 0.17
CA GLU A 146 -13.59 8.39 1.30
C GLU A 146 -14.94 8.00 0.70
N GLU A 147 -15.28 6.72 0.78
CA GLU A 147 -16.64 6.29 0.45
C GLU A 147 -17.58 7.08 1.36
N GLU A 148 -18.43 7.89 0.75
CA GLU A 148 -19.42 8.65 1.48
C GLU A 148 -20.28 7.65 2.28
N ILE A 149 -20.15 7.70 3.61
CA ILE A 149 -20.89 6.80 4.51
C ILE A 149 -22.33 7.23 4.46
N LEU A 150 -23.10 6.66 3.54
CA LEU A 150 -24.51 6.90 3.41
C LEU A 150 -25.26 6.46 4.68
N PRO A 151 -26.34 7.15 5.05
CA PRO A 151 -27.20 6.70 6.12
C PRO A 151 -27.64 5.24 5.88
N PRO A 152 -27.74 4.40 6.93
CA PRO A 152 -28.02 2.97 6.76
C PRO A 152 -29.25 2.66 5.89
N LYS A 153 -30.27 3.53 5.92
CA LYS A 153 -31.47 3.39 5.12
C LYS A 153 -31.20 3.55 3.62
N GLU A 154 -30.40 4.53 3.24
CA GLU A 154 -30.01 4.79 1.85
C GLU A 154 -29.06 3.72 1.33
N LEU A 155 -28.15 3.26 2.19
CA LEU A 155 -27.24 2.16 1.85
C LEU A 155 -28.01 0.86 1.56
N ILE A 156 -29.02 0.53 2.37
CA ILE A 156 -29.88 -0.65 2.15
C ILE A 156 -30.66 -0.50 0.85
N GLN A 157 -31.19 0.69 0.55
CA GLN A 157 -31.91 0.93 -0.69
C GLN A 157 -31.00 0.76 -1.91
N GLN A 158 -29.85 1.37 -1.91
CA GLN A 158 -28.86 1.20 -3.00
C GLN A 158 -28.42 -0.25 -3.17
N TYR A 159 -28.22 -0.97 -2.06
CA TYR A 159 -27.92 -2.39 -2.11
C TYR A 159 -29.04 -3.21 -2.77
N GLN A 160 -30.31 -2.93 -2.42
CA GLN A 160 -31.46 -3.61 -3.00
C GLN A 160 -31.59 -3.33 -4.50
N GLU A 161 -31.43 -2.08 -4.92
CA GLU A 161 -31.44 -1.68 -6.33
C GLU A 161 -30.32 -2.35 -7.13
N LYS A 162 -29.10 -2.31 -6.61
CA LYS A 162 -27.95 -2.96 -7.26
C LYS A 162 -28.10 -4.47 -7.35
N ARG A 163 -28.65 -5.10 -6.31
CA ARG A 163 -28.94 -6.53 -6.30
C ARG A 163 -30.01 -6.89 -7.33
N ALA A 164 -31.06 -6.11 -7.42
CA ALA A 164 -32.12 -6.34 -8.43
C ALA A 164 -31.58 -6.24 -9.86
N SER A 165 -30.76 -5.22 -10.13
CA SER A 165 -30.10 -5.06 -11.44
C SER A 165 -29.18 -6.23 -11.78
N LEU A 166 -28.34 -6.66 -10.83
CA LEU A 166 -27.43 -7.79 -11.04
C LEU A 166 -28.19 -9.12 -11.26
N ASN A 167 -29.27 -9.35 -10.52
CA ASN A 167 -30.10 -10.53 -10.73
C ASN A 167 -30.76 -10.52 -12.11
N ALA A 168 -31.28 -9.38 -12.56
CA ALA A 168 -31.83 -9.25 -13.91
C ALA A 168 -30.79 -9.52 -15.01
N ASP A 169 -29.55 -9.06 -14.82
CA ASP A 169 -28.45 -9.38 -15.75
C ASP A 169 -28.08 -10.87 -15.74
N ILE A 170 -28.06 -11.50 -14.58
CA ILE A 170 -27.83 -12.96 -14.43
C ILE A 170 -28.93 -13.73 -15.15
N ASP A 171 -30.18 -13.40 -14.92
CA ASP A 171 -31.34 -14.08 -15.55
C ASP A 171 -31.31 -13.92 -17.07
N ARG A 172 -30.97 -12.72 -17.57
CA ARG A 172 -30.80 -12.45 -18.98
C ARG A 172 -29.67 -13.30 -19.60
N ILE A 173 -28.53 -13.41 -18.94
CA ILE A 173 -27.40 -14.21 -19.43
C ILE A 173 -27.73 -15.70 -19.37
N LEU A 174 -28.38 -16.18 -18.31
CA LEU A 174 -28.84 -17.55 -18.21
C LEU A 174 -29.84 -17.88 -19.32
N GLY A 175 -30.79 -16.99 -19.63
CA GLY A 175 -31.71 -17.16 -20.77
C GLY A 175 -30.93 -17.29 -22.08
N GLN A 176 -29.96 -16.46 -22.34
CA GLN A 176 -29.13 -16.58 -23.56
C GLN A 176 -28.34 -17.89 -23.63
N ILE A 177 -27.85 -18.38 -22.50
CA ILE A 177 -27.15 -19.68 -22.45
C ILE A 177 -28.13 -20.83 -22.71
N THR A 178 -29.32 -20.77 -22.12
CA THR A 178 -30.36 -21.78 -22.33
C THR A 178 -30.77 -21.83 -23.80
N ASP A 179 -30.98 -20.70 -24.43
CA ASP A 179 -31.29 -20.57 -25.85
C ASP A 179 -30.18 -21.16 -26.74
N ILE A 180 -28.91 -20.87 -26.45
CA ILE A 180 -27.76 -21.37 -27.21
C ILE A 180 -27.61 -22.90 -27.06
N LEU A 181 -27.90 -23.43 -25.88
CA LEU A 181 -27.76 -24.87 -25.59
C LEU A 181 -28.99 -25.67 -25.96
N GLU A 182 -30.08 -25.04 -26.44
CA GLU A 182 -31.37 -25.68 -26.74
C GLU A 182 -31.92 -26.52 -25.55
N ILE A 183 -31.57 -26.09 -24.32
CA ILE A 183 -32.02 -26.79 -23.11
C ILE A 183 -33.43 -26.25 -22.75
N SER A 184 -34.42 -27.12 -22.89
CA SER A 184 -35.75 -26.86 -22.33
C SER A 184 -35.73 -27.11 -20.82
N LEU A 185 -35.83 -26.08 -20.02
CA LEU A 185 -36.11 -26.19 -18.59
C LEU A 185 -37.59 -26.53 -18.45
N THR A 186 -37.96 -27.80 -18.60
CA THR A 186 -39.28 -28.29 -18.19
C THR A 186 -39.28 -28.38 -16.68
N GLU A 187 -40.15 -27.61 -16.04
CA GLU A 187 -40.50 -27.80 -14.63
C GLU A 187 -40.99 -29.24 -14.47
N GLU A 188 -40.26 -30.10 -13.78
CA GLU A 188 -40.84 -31.32 -13.22
C GLU A 188 -41.62 -30.98 -11.98
N GLU A 189 -42.93 -31.25 -12.01
CA GLU A 189 -43.84 -31.14 -10.88
C GLU A 189 -43.47 -32.07 -9.71
#